data_5cc9633c42066c798ccb79fd3848ba15
#
_entry.id   5cc9633c42066c798ccb79fd3848ba15
#
_cell.length_a   1.000
_cell.length_b   1.000
_cell.length_c   1.000
_cell.angle_alpha   90.00
_cell.angle_beta   90.00
_cell.angle_gamma   90.00
#
_symmetry.space_group_name_H-M   'P 1'
#
loop_
_entity.id
_entity.type
_entity.pdbx_description
1 polymer ?
#
loop_
_entity_poly.entity_id
_entity_poly.type
_entity_poly.pdbx_seq_one_letter_code
_entity_poly.pdbx_strand_id
1 'polypeptide(L)'
;MKDKVTVVTVSYNADKVIEPTIKSVVNQTYPHLEYVIIDGSSTDTTLNIIKKYSNKISAWYSEPDRGIYDGMNKGLDVATGDWIIFMNAGDR
;
A
#
# COMPACT_ATOMS: atom_id res chain seq x y z
N MET A 1 -20.04 -13.70 -0.60
CA MET A 1 -18.62 -13.92 -0.83
C MET A 1 -17.85 -13.60 0.43
N LYS A 2 -17.06 -14.54 0.90
CA LYS A 2 -16.35 -14.38 2.19
C LYS A 2 -14.84 -14.32 2.03
N ASP A 3 -14.37 -14.37 0.79
CA ASP A 3 -12.92 -14.25 0.53
C ASP A 3 -12.44 -12.86 0.90
N LYS A 4 -11.30 -12.82 1.56
CA LYS A 4 -10.64 -11.57 1.92
C LYS A 4 -9.64 -11.23 0.84
N VAL A 5 -9.64 -9.97 0.41
CA VAL A 5 -8.68 -9.45 -0.57
C VAL A 5 -7.73 -8.49 0.14
N THR A 6 -6.44 -8.72 -0.01
CA THR A 6 -5.42 -7.77 0.43
C THR A 6 -4.90 -7.01 -0.78
N VAL A 7 -4.99 -5.68 -0.75
CA VAL A 7 -4.34 -4.82 -1.72
C VAL A 7 -3.06 -4.30 -1.08
N VAL A 8 -1.93 -4.52 -1.73
CA VAL A 8 -0.63 -4.04 -1.27
C VAL A 8 -0.15 -2.97 -2.23
N THR A 9 -0.01 -1.74 -1.75
CA THR A 9 0.63 -0.68 -2.51
C THR A 9 2.08 -0.58 -2.07
N VAL A 10 2.98 -0.71 -3.02
CA VAL A 10 4.42 -0.53 -2.80
C VAL A 10 4.78 0.86 -3.30
N SER A 11 5.35 1.70 -2.43
CA SER A 11 5.63 3.09 -2.78
C SER A 11 7.08 3.48 -2.51
N TYR A 12 7.59 4.39 -3.33
CA TYR A 12 8.86 5.05 -3.10
C TYR A 12 8.86 6.39 -3.83
N ASN A 13 8.99 7.49 -3.07
CA ASN A 13 8.99 8.86 -3.61
C ASN A 13 7.85 9.07 -4.61
N ALA A 14 6.64 8.79 -4.16
CA ALA A 14 5.46 8.74 -5.01
C ALA A 14 4.45 9.85 -4.69
N ASP A 15 4.90 10.98 -4.14
CA ASP A 15 3.98 12.01 -3.64
C ASP A 15 3.03 12.57 -4.70
N LYS A 16 3.39 12.47 -5.99
CA LYS A 16 2.53 12.94 -7.08
C LYS A 16 1.48 11.93 -7.50
N VAL A 17 1.63 10.66 -7.15
CA VAL A 17 0.74 9.59 -7.64
C VAL A 17 0.13 8.76 -6.52
N ILE A 18 0.66 8.84 -5.30
CA ILE A 18 0.19 7.98 -4.20
C ILE A 18 -1.25 8.30 -3.79
N GLU A 19 -1.63 9.56 -3.77
CA GLU A 19 -2.97 9.94 -3.31
C GLU A 19 -4.08 9.38 -4.20
N PRO A 20 -4.02 9.55 -5.54
CA PRO A 20 -5.03 8.89 -6.39
C PRO A 20 -5.03 7.38 -6.26
N THR A 21 -3.87 6.77 -6.05
CA THR A 21 -3.78 5.32 -5.83
C THR A 21 -4.50 4.93 -4.55
N ILE A 22 -4.24 5.62 -3.44
CA ILE A 22 -4.92 5.36 -2.18
C ILE A 22 -6.43 5.54 -2.32
N LYS A 23 -6.85 6.65 -2.94
CA LYS A 23 -8.28 6.92 -3.13
C LYS A 23 -8.97 5.82 -3.94
N SER A 24 -8.31 5.28 -4.94
CA SER A 24 -8.90 4.21 -5.76
C SER A 24 -9.16 2.95 -4.94
N VAL A 25 -8.33 2.68 -3.93
CA VAL A 25 -8.51 1.52 -3.07
C VAL A 25 -9.54 1.78 -1.97
N VAL A 26 -9.42 2.91 -1.27
CA VAL A 26 -10.30 3.19 -0.12
C VAL A 26 -11.73 3.46 -0.54
N ASN A 27 -11.97 3.80 -1.80
CA ASN A 27 -13.32 4.00 -2.33
C ASN A 27 -13.97 2.70 -2.84
N GLN A 28 -13.28 1.56 -2.75
CA GLN A 28 -13.87 0.28 -3.10
C GLN A 28 -14.95 -0.08 -2.08
N THR A 29 -15.98 -0.78 -2.57
CA THR A 29 -17.11 -1.18 -1.73
C THR A 29 -17.00 -2.63 -1.25
N TYR A 30 -15.94 -3.33 -1.62
CA TYR A 30 -15.79 -4.73 -1.22
C TYR A 30 -15.60 -4.82 0.30
N PRO A 31 -16.49 -5.54 1.03
CA PRO A 31 -16.50 -5.49 2.50
C PRO A 31 -15.32 -6.21 3.16
N HIS A 32 -14.67 -7.13 2.47
CA HIS A 32 -13.56 -7.90 3.02
C HIS A 32 -12.23 -7.48 2.41
N LEU A 33 -11.98 -6.18 2.39
CA LEU A 33 -10.75 -5.60 1.84
C LEU A 33 -9.78 -5.26 2.96
N GLU A 34 -8.57 -5.75 2.85
CA GLU A 34 -7.43 -5.31 3.66
C GLU A 34 -6.52 -4.46 2.79
N TYR A 35 -6.13 -3.29 3.26
CA TYR A 35 -5.23 -2.43 2.52
C TYR A 35 -3.94 -2.23 3.29
N VAL A 36 -2.84 -2.59 2.65
CA VAL A 36 -1.49 -2.50 3.21
C VAL A 36 -0.63 -1.62 2.31
N ILE A 37 0.11 -0.70 2.89
CA ILE A 37 1.08 0.11 2.14
C ILE A 37 2.47 -0.19 2.67
N ILE A 38 3.37 -0.52 1.76
CA ILE A 38 4.79 -0.75 2.05
C ILE A 38 5.59 0.35 1.36
N ASP A 39 6.18 1.23 2.16
CA ASP A 39 6.96 2.35 1.65
C ASP A 39 8.45 2.11 1.85
N GLY A 40 9.26 2.46 0.87
CA GLY A 40 10.70 2.23 0.88
C GLY A 40 11.51 3.40 1.45
N SER A 41 11.05 3.98 2.55
CA SER A 41 11.69 5.15 3.17
C SER A 41 11.70 6.35 2.24
N SER A 42 10.54 6.74 1.75
CA SER A 42 10.41 7.92 0.89
C SER A 42 10.95 9.17 1.58
N THR A 43 11.61 10.01 0.82
CA THR A 43 12.20 11.28 1.29
C THR A 43 11.38 12.51 0.88
N ASP A 44 10.34 12.31 0.08
CA ASP A 44 9.40 13.37 -0.31
C ASP A 44 8.20 13.42 0.65
N THR A 45 7.06 13.95 0.20
CA THR A 45 5.85 14.05 1.02
C THR A 45 4.98 12.80 1.00
N THR A 46 5.46 11.69 0.43
CA THR A 46 4.69 10.44 0.35
C THR A 46 4.17 9.99 1.70
N LEU A 47 5.02 9.99 2.73
CA LEU A 47 4.62 9.57 4.08
C LEU A 47 3.54 10.47 4.68
N ASN A 48 3.59 11.76 4.41
CA ASN A 48 2.57 12.70 4.89
C ASN A 48 1.20 12.35 4.29
N ILE A 49 1.18 11.96 3.02
CA ILE A 49 -0.05 11.57 2.34
C ILE A 49 -0.58 10.25 2.89
N ILE A 50 0.29 9.27 3.12
CA ILE A 50 -0.11 8.00 3.73
C ILE A 50 -0.73 8.24 5.10
N LYS A 51 -0.10 9.07 5.93
CA LYS A 51 -0.61 9.41 7.26
C LYS A 51 -1.98 10.07 7.21
N LYS A 52 -2.23 10.87 6.20
CA LYS A 52 -3.53 11.53 5.99
C LYS A 52 -4.66 10.52 5.86
N TYR A 53 -4.39 9.36 5.28
CA TYR A 53 -5.39 8.30 5.06
C TYR A 53 -5.24 7.13 6.03
N SER A 54 -4.45 7.27 7.08
CA SER A 54 -4.10 6.15 7.96
C SER A 54 -5.31 5.48 8.59
N ASN A 55 -6.39 6.21 8.85
CA ASN A 55 -7.60 5.63 9.42
C ASN A 55 -8.39 4.76 8.42
N LYS A 56 -8.04 4.81 7.15
CA LYS A 56 -8.67 4.00 6.09
C LYS A 56 -7.75 2.92 5.54
N ILE A 57 -6.53 2.82 6.08
CA ILE A 57 -5.53 1.86 5.68
C ILE A 57 -5.39 0.85 6.82
N SER A 58 -5.41 -0.45 6.50
CA SER A 58 -5.33 -1.50 7.51
C SER A 58 -3.99 -1.49 8.23
N ALA A 59 -2.91 -1.32 7.48
CA ALA A 59 -1.56 -1.21 8.03
C ALA A 59 -0.66 -0.53 7.01
N TRP A 60 0.35 0.21 7.49
CA TRP A 60 1.37 0.74 6.61
C TRP A 60 2.72 0.71 7.32
N TYR A 61 3.76 0.53 6.54
CA TYR A 61 5.13 0.43 7.03
C TYR A 61 6.03 1.23 6.12
N SER A 62 7.03 1.90 6.71
CA SER A 62 8.03 2.62 5.94
C SER A 62 9.40 2.22 6.46
N GLU A 63 10.18 1.60 5.61
CA GLU A 63 11.54 1.19 5.94
C GLU A 63 12.33 1.03 4.64
N PRO A 64 13.67 1.10 4.70
CA PRO A 64 14.48 0.91 3.50
C PRO A 64 14.22 -0.44 2.87
N ASP A 65 14.12 -0.49 1.54
CA ASP A 65 14.01 -1.73 0.81
C ASP A 65 14.97 -1.72 -0.38
N ARG A 66 15.05 -2.85 -1.08
CA ARG A 66 15.94 -3.04 -2.22
C ARG A 66 15.21 -2.91 -3.55
N GLY A 67 14.09 -2.22 -3.57
CA GLY A 67 13.30 -2.04 -4.76
C GLY A 67 11.95 -2.72 -4.65
N ILE A 68 11.21 -2.75 -5.77
CA ILE A 68 9.81 -3.15 -5.79
C ILE A 68 9.60 -4.60 -5.30
N TYR A 69 10.48 -5.53 -5.67
CA TYR A 69 10.31 -6.93 -5.27
C TYR A 69 10.48 -7.12 -3.76
N ASP A 70 11.41 -6.39 -3.15
CA ASP A 70 11.59 -6.43 -1.71
C ASP A 70 10.35 -5.86 -1.01
N GLY A 71 9.81 -4.76 -1.52
CA GLY A 71 8.56 -4.18 -1.01
C GLY A 71 7.39 -5.15 -1.14
N MET A 72 7.27 -5.82 -2.28
CA MET A 72 6.23 -6.83 -2.49
C MET A 72 6.36 -7.99 -1.50
N ASN A 73 7.58 -8.46 -1.25
CA ASN A 73 7.81 -9.53 -0.27
C ASN A 73 7.42 -9.10 1.14
N LYS A 74 7.73 -7.87 1.51
CA LYS A 74 7.29 -7.32 2.82
C LYS A 74 5.77 -7.28 2.91
N GLY A 75 5.11 -6.91 1.82
CA GLY A 75 3.65 -6.93 1.76
C GLY A 75 3.08 -8.33 1.92
N LEU A 76 3.70 -9.31 1.29
CA LEU A 76 3.29 -10.71 1.43
C LEU A 76 3.40 -11.19 2.88
N ASP A 77 4.44 -10.76 3.59
CA ASP A 77 4.66 -11.17 4.98
C ASP A 77 3.55 -10.69 5.92
N VAL A 78 2.92 -9.56 5.61
CA VAL A 78 1.90 -8.98 6.47
C VAL A 78 0.48 -9.19 5.96
N ALA A 79 0.31 -9.56 4.70
CA ALA A 79 -1.00 -9.77 4.10
C ALA A 79 -1.70 -10.99 4.71
N THR A 80 -2.98 -10.86 4.99
CA THR A 80 -3.79 -11.95 5.56
C THR A 80 -4.93 -12.39 4.64
N GLY A 81 -5.03 -11.78 3.47
CA GLY A 81 -6.11 -12.09 2.53
C GLY A 81 -5.92 -13.41 1.81
N ASP A 82 -7.02 -13.93 1.29
CA ASP A 82 -7.03 -15.11 0.43
C ASP A 82 -6.49 -14.79 -0.97
N TRP A 83 -6.66 -13.52 -1.38
CA TRP A 83 -6.19 -12.99 -2.65
C TRP A 83 -5.34 -11.77 -2.38
N ILE A 84 -4.27 -11.60 -3.14
CA ILE A 84 -3.37 -10.47 -2.99
C ILE A 84 -3.23 -9.77 -4.33
N ILE A 85 -3.46 -8.45 -4.31
CA ILE A 85 -3.31 -7.58 -5.48
C ILE A 85 -2.21 -6.58 -5.18
N PHE A 86 -1.24 -6.46 -6.06
CA PHE A 86 -0.16 -5.49 -5.91
C PHE A 86 -0.38 -4.27 -6.80
N MET A 87 -0.12 -3.09 -6.24
CA MET A 87 -0.14 -1.83 -6.98
C MET A 87 1.15 -1.09 -6.68
N ASN A 88 1.88 -0.72 -7.73
CA ASN A 88 3.10 0.05 -7.57
C ASN A 88 2.80 1.55 -7.69
N ALA A 89 3.35 2.35 -6.78
CA ALA A 89 3.27 3.80 -6.84
C ALA A 89 4.67 4.37 -6.64
N GLY A 90 5.22 4.98 -7.67
CA GLY A 90 6.51 5.65 -7.59
C GLY A 90 7.51 5.24 -8.64
N ASP A 91 8.77 5.50 -8.35
CA ASP A 91 9.86 5.51 -9.32
C ASP A 91 10.69 4.22 -9.35
N ARG A 92 10.11 3.10 -9.07
CA ARG A 92 10.87 1.86 -9.09
C ARG A 92 10.62 1.02 -10.28
#